data_816fec5d463695df16019fd0f6952eae
#
_entry.id   816fec5d463695df16019fd0f6952eae
#
_cell.length_a   1.000
_cell.length_b   1.000
_cell.length_c   1.000
_cell.angle_alpha   90.00
_cell.angle_beta   90.00
_cell.angle_gamma   90.00
#
_symmetry.space_group_name_H-M   'P 1'
#
loop_
_entity.id
_entity.type
_entity.pdbx_description
1 polymer ?
#
loop_
_entity_poly.entity_id
_entity_poly.type
_entity_poly.pdbx_seq_one_letter_code
_entity_poly.pdbx_strand_id
1 'polypeptide(L)'
;TALEKKIKSELLKMQKEDREKYEKFWAAFGTQLKYGVVGDYGAHKELLQDLLLFWSSREGKNTTLAEYKARMAEDQPYVYYLCAESVEKAAKLPQAERILDQGYEILYLTDEVDEFIMNTLAELDGKAFKNVNDNDALPESDEEKAASEKKAEENKDVLDFVKEALGDRIKEARVSKILK
;
A
#
# COMPACT_ATOMS: atom_id res chain seq x y z
N THR A 1 -9.35 13.58 23.86
CA THR A 1 -9.80 13.65 25.28
C THR A 1 -9.06 12.63 26.16
N ALA A 2 -9.16 12.74 27.49
CA ALA A 2 -8.58 11.75 28.40
C ALA A 2 -9.20 10.35 28.21
N LEU A 3 -10.50 10.29 27.91
CA LEU A 3 -11.23 9.06 27.66
C LEU A 3 -10.70 8.35 26.39
N GLU A 4 -10.51 9.06 25.30
CA GLU A 4 -9.98 8.50 24.05
C GLU A 4 -8.59 7.89 24.24
N LYS A 5 -7.71 8.61 24.96
CA LYS A 5 -6.36 8.10 25.29
C LYS A 5 -6.44 6.83 26.15
N LYS A 6 -7.37 6.75 27.09
CA LYS A 6 -7.57 5.56 27.91
C LYS A 6 -8.08 4.39 27.06
N ILE A 7 -9.07 4.62 26.19
CA ILE A 7 -9.58 3.60 25.26
C ILE A 7 -8.46 3.11 24.34
N LYS A 8 -7.68 4.02 23.72
CA LYS A 8 -6.50 3.64 22.91
C LYS A 8 -5.55 2.73 23.70
N SER A 9 -5.21 3.12 24.92
CA SER A 9 -4.29 2.35 25.77
C SER A 9 -4.79 0.93 26.04
N GLU A 10 -6.09 0.76 26.33
CA GLU A 10 -6.68 -0.56 26.58
C GLU A 10 -6.73 -1.41 25.30
N LEU A 11 -7.03 -0.81 24.14
CA LEU A 11 -7.02 -1.50 22.86
C LEU A 11 -5.60 -1.93 22.45
N LEU A 12 -4.60 -1.07 22.65
CA LEU A 12 -3.18 -1.42 22.40
C LEU A 12 -2.70 -2.53 23.35
N LYS A 13 -3.14 -2.51 24.59
CA LYS A 13 -2.86 -3.59 25.54
C LYS A 13 -3.46 -4.90 25.05
N MET A 14 -4.73 -4.90 24.69
CA MET A 14 -5.41 -6.07 24.12
C MET A 14 -4.69 -6.57 22.85
N GLN A 15 -4.26 -5.67 21.95
CA GLN A 15 -3.53 -6.01 20.73
C GLN A 15 -2.22 -6.76 20.99
N LYS A 16 -1.53 -6.41 22.09
CA LYS A 16 -0.25 -7.03 22.48
C LYS A 16 -0.41 -8.29 23.33
N GLU A 17 -1.33 -8.30 24.27
CA GLU A 17 -1.45 -9.36 25.27
C GLU A 17 -2.46 -10.45 24.88
N ASP A 18 -3.46 -10.13 24.06
CA ASP A 18 -4.53 -11.03 23.62
C ASP A 18 -4.92 -10.76 22.16
N ARG A 19 -4.03 -11.12 21.24
CA ARG A 19 -4.19 -10.86 19.81
C ARG A 19 -5.49 -11.46 19.26
N GLU A 20 -5.86 -12.65 19.70
CA GLU A 20 -7.08 -13.32 19.23
C GLU A 20 -8.34 -12.51 19.60
N LYS A 21 -8.38 -11.97 20.81
CA LYS A 21 -9.47 -11.10 21.26
C LYS A 21 -9.46 -9.79 20.47
N TYR A 22 -8.30 -9.23 20.21
CA TYR A 22 -8.17 -8.02 19.41
C TYR A 22 -8.64 -8.23 17.97
N GLU A 23 -8.37 -9.36 17.35
CA GLU A 23 -8.86 -9.67 16.01
C GLU A 23 -10.38 -9.86 15.94
N LYS A 24 -10.98 -10.41 16.99
CA LYS A 24 -12.46 -10.43 17.12
C LYS A 24 -13.04 -9.02 17.23
N PHE A 25 -12.39 -8.16 18.01
CA PHE A 25 -12.76 -6.74 18.08
C PHE A 25 -12.58 -6.05 16.72
N TRP A 26 -11.45 -6.30 16.05
CA TRP A 26 -11.16 -5.76 14.72
C TRP A 26 -12.19 -6.19 13.67
N ALA A 27 -12.57 -7.45 13.66
CA ALA A 27 -13.61 -7.95 12.76
C ALA A 27 -14.96 -7.25 12.94
N ALA A 28 -15.27 -6.82 14.17
CA ALA A 28 -16.53 -6.12 14.48
C ALA A 28 -16.46 -4.60 14.25
N PHE A 29 -15.32 -3.96 14.52
CA PHE A 29 -15.18 -2.51 14.60
C PHE A 29 -14.03 -1.92 13.76
N GLY A 30 -13.29 -2.73 13.03
CA GLY A 30 -12.14 -2.28 12.25
C GLY A 30 -12.50 -1.23 11.21
N THR A 31 -13.62 -1.41 10.51
CA THR A 31 -14.11 -0.46 9.50
C THR A 31 -14.41 0.90 10.13
N GLN A 32 -15.00 0.96 11.34
CA GLN A 32 -15.26 2.22 12.04
C GLN A 32 -13.96 2.94 12.43
N LEU A 33 -12.94 2.18 12.88
CA LEU A 33 -11.62 2.74 13.18
C LEU A 33 -10.96 3.29 11.91
N LYS A 34 -11.08 2.59 10.78
CA LYS A 34 -10.61 3.02 9.47
C LYS A 34 -11.25 4.35 9.03
N TYR A 35 -12.57 4.45 9.11
CA TYR A 35 -13.27 5.70 8.83
C TYR A 35 -12.91 6.82 9.82
N GLY A 36 -12.62 6.48 11.07
CA GLY A 36 -12.14 7.45 12.07
C GLY A 36 -10.79 8.08 11.70
N VAL A 37 -9.93 7.36 10.98
CA VAL A 37 -8.63 7.89 10.52
C VAL A 37 -8.80 8.93 9.41
N VAL A 38 -9.71 8.69 8.47
CA VAL A 38 -9.93 9.59 7.32
C VAL A 38 -10.94 10.69 7.62
N GLY A 39 -11.75 10.50 8.67
CA GLY A 39 -12.69 11.51 9.14
C GLY A 39 -11.97 12.79 9.56
N ASP A 40 -12.67 13.91 9.54
CA ASP A 40 -12.14 15.22 9.92
C ASP A 40 -10.77 15.56 9.29
N TYR A 41 -10.59 15.17 8.02
CA TYR A 41 -9.33 15.36 7.27
C TYR A 41 -8.09 14.77 7.97
N GLY A 42 -8.25 13.65 8.67
CA GLY A 42 -7.16 12.95 9.37
C GLY A 42 -6.77 13.55 10.72
N ALA A 43 -7.61 14.37 11.32
CA ALA A 43 -7.33 14.97 12.64
C ALA A 43 -7.08 13.92 13.75
N HIS A 44 -7.64 12.73 13.62
CA HIS A 44 -7.48 11.63 14.57
C HIS A 44 -6.50 10.53 14.13
N LYS A 45 -5.76 10.74 13.02
CA LYS A 45 -4.86 9.71 12.47
C LYS A 45 -3.83 9.22 13.49
N GLU A 46 -3.18 10.11 14.22
CA GLU A 46 -2.19 9.76 15.25
C GLU A 46 -2.78 9.00 16.44
N LEU A 47 -4.06 9.22 16.72
CA LEU A 47 -4.77 8.50 17.76
C LEU A 47 -5.06 7.06 17.33
N LEU A 48 -5.40 6.83 16.06
CA LEU A 48 -5.99 5.58 15.58
C LEU A 48 -5.04 4.70 14.77
N GLN A 49 -4.01 5.25 14.11
CA GLN A 49 -3.13 4.51 13.20
C GLN A 49 -2.52 3.25 13.81
N ASP A 50 -2.14 3.29 15.10
CA ASP A 50 -1.53 2.15 15.78
C ASP A 50 -2.52 1.00 16.08
N LEU A 51 -3.81 1.28 15.94
CA LEU A 51 -4.90 0.32 16.15
C LEU A 51 -5.29 -0.40 14.86
N LEU A 52 -4.82 0.07 13.70
CA LEU A 52 -5.19 -0.50 12.41
C LEU A 52 -4.50 -1.84 12.17
N LEU A 53 -5.23 -2.76 11.55
CA LEU A 53 -4.71 -4.00 11.02
C LEU A 53 -4.85 -4.04 9.51
N PHE A 54 -3.82 -4.58 8.85
CA PHE A 54 -3.80 -4.82 7.42
C PHE A 54 -3.26 -6.21 7.15
N TRP A 55 -3.64 -6.84 6.07
CA TRP A 55 -3.17 -8.17 5.73
C TRP A 55 -1.73 -8.13 5.20
N SER A 56 -0.85 -8.90 5.82
CA SER A 56 0.55 -9.04 5.42
C SER A 56 0.73 -10.13 4.36
N SER A 57 1.36 -9.80 3.24
CA SER A 57 1.75 -10.79 2.24
C SER A 57 2.80 -11.77 2.76
N ARG A 58 3.65 -11.33 3.70
CA ARG A 58 4.73 -12.13 4.29
C ARG A 58 4.22 -13.06 5.39
N GLU A 59 3.40 -12.54 6.29
CA GLU A 59 2.92 -13.28 7.46
C GLU A 59 1.66 -14.13 7.15
N GLY A 60 0.94 -13.83 6.06
CA GLY A 60 -0.33 -14.49 5.73
C GLY A 60 -1.42 -14.27 6.77
N LYS A 61 -1.39 -13.14 7.48
CA LYS A 61 -2.33 -12.73 8.53
C LYS A 61 -2.35 -11.22 8.70
N ASN A 62 -3.27 -10.76 9.53
CA ASN A 62 -3.33 -9.36 9.92
C ASN A 62 -2.08 -8.91 10.70
N THR A 63 -1.55 -7.75 10.36
CA THR A 63 -0.40 -7.11 11.00
C THR A 63 -0.69 -5.64 11.30
N THR A 64 0.00 -5.09 12.28
CA THR A 64 0.00 -3.65 12.54
C THR A 64 1.09 -2.95 11.71
N LEU A 65 0.99 -1.64 11.57
CA LEU A 65 2.05 -0.84 10.94
C LEU A 65 3.38 -0.93 11.71
N ALA A 66 3.33 -1.04 13.04
CA ALA A 66 4.52 -1.21 13.89
C ALA A 66 5.20 -2.58 13.65
N GLU A 67 4.42 -3.65 13.51
CA GLU A 67 4.94 -4.99 13.18
C GLU A 67 5.51 -5.03 11.77
N TYR A 68 4.86 -4.39 10.80
CA TYR A 68 5.38 -4.24 9.44
C TYR A 68 6.74 -3.51 9.45
N LYS A 69 6.80 -2.34 10.12
CA LYS A 69 8.04 -1.56 10.26
C LYS A 69 9.18 -2.40 10.85
N ALA A 70 8.90 -3.21 11.88
CA ALA A 70 9.91 -4.03 12.52
C ALA A 70 10.52 -5.12 11.60
N ARG A 71 9.79 -5.51 10.54
CA ARG A 71 10.24 -6.51 9.53
C ARG A 71 10.73 -5.87 8.23
N MET A 72 10.53 -4.57 8.07
CA MET A 72 10.87 -3.85 6.85
C MET A 72 12.38 -3.89 6.62
N ALA A 73 12.81 -4.20 5.40
CA ALA A 73 14.20 -4.20 5.01
C ALA A 73 14.77 -2.76 5.02
N GLU A 74 16.05 -2.61 5.38
CA GLU A 74 16.70 -1.29 5.45
C GLU A 74 16.74 -0.59 4.10
N ASP A 75 16.96 -1.34 3.04
CA ASP A 75 17.03 -0.87 1.64
C ASP A 75 15.67 -0.68 0.98
N GLN A 76 14.57 -1.11 1.63
CA GLN A 76 13.22 -0.96 1.11
C GLN A 76 12.86 0.53 0.99
N PRO A 77 12.56 1.04 -0.23
CA PRO A 77 12.38 2.49 -0.44
C PRO A 77 11.01 3.00 0.04
N TYR A 78 9.99 2.15 0.04
CA TYR A 78 8.60 2.52 0.32
C TYR A 78 7.90 1.50 1.21
N VAL A 79 6.79 1.91 1.82
CA VAL A 79 5.81 0.99 2.44
C VAL A 79 4.82 0.57 1.36
N TYR A 80 4.93 -0.68 0.90
CA TYR A 80 4.13 -1.15 -0.22
C TYR A 80 2.74 -1.60 0.18
N TYR A 81 1.74 -1.19 -0.61
CA TYR A 81 0.37 -1.67 -0.47
C TYR A 81 -0.26 -1.98 -1.83
N LEU A 82 -1.27 -2.84 -1.82
CA LEU A 82 -2.03 -3.25 -3.00
C LEU A 82 -3.50 -3.39 -2.64
N CYS A 83 -4.34 -2.58 -3.31
CA CYS A 83 -5.80 -2.65 -3.15
C CYS A 83 -6.38 -3.72 -4.07
N ALA A 84 -7.23 -4.60 -3.53
CA ALA A 84 -7.95 -5.61 -4.29
C ALA A 84 -9.24 -6.01 -3.58
N GLU A 85 -10.15 -6.65 -4.30
CA GLU A 85 -11.44 -7.10 -3.73
C GLU A 85 -11.28 -8.19 -2.64
N SER A 86 -10.18 -8.94 -2.68
CA SER A 86 -9.83 -9.93 -1.66
C SER A 86 -8.32 -10.18 -1.61
N VAL A 87 -7.86 -10.74 -0.50
CA VAL A 87 -6.48 -11.16 -0.29
C VAL A 87 -6.02 -12.14 -1.37
N GLU A 88 -6.87 -13.11 -1.73
CA GLU A 88 -6.56 -14.12 -2.74
C GLU A 88 -6.40 -13.54 -4.14
N LYS A 89 -7.17 -12.48 -4.45
CA LYS A 89 -7.01 -11.73 -5.71
C LYS A 89 -5.73 -10.91 -5.69
N ALA A 90 -5.45 -10.19 -4.61
CA ALA A 90 -4.22 -9.41 -4.44
C ALA A 90 -2.96 -10.28 -4.63
N ALA A 91 -2.94 -11.44 -3.99
CA ALA A 91 -1.79 -12.37 -4.03
C ALA A 91 -1.49 -12.93 -5.43
N LYS A 92 -2.47 -12.89 -6.36
CA LYS A 92 -2.33 -13.41 -7.74
C LYS A 92 -2.03 -12.33 -8.78
N LEU A 93 -1.97 -11.07 -8.37
CA LEU A 93 -1.69 -9.98 -9.30
C LEU A 93 -0.21 -9.99 -9.71
N PRO A 94 0.10 -10.01 -11.02
CA PRO A 94 1.49 -10.02 -11.52
C PRO A 94 2.31 -8.83 -11.01
N GLN A 95 1.66 -7.70 -10.73
CA GLN A 95 2.32 -6.50 -10.20
C GLN A 95 2.94 -6.73 -8.82
N ALA A 96 2.32 -7.63 -8.01
CA ALA A 96 2.84 -7.97 -6.70
C ALA A 96 4.15 -8.75 -6.77
N GLU A 97 4.32 -9.62 -7.79
CA GLU A 97 5.51 -10.47 -7.94
C GLU A 97 6.81 -9.67 -7.94
N ARG A 98 6.86 -8.55 -8.67
CA ARG A 98 8.06 -7.71 -8.75
C ARG A 98 8.53 -7.19 -7.39
N ILE A 99 7.61 -6.82 -6.53
CA ILE A 99 7.89 -6.32 -5.18
C ILE A 99 8.30 -7.49 -4.26
N LEU A 100 7.58 -8.60 -4.36
CA LEU A 100 7.85 -9.82 -3.58
C LEU A 100 9.20 -10.45 -3.95
N ASP A 101 9.60 -10.42 -5.22
CA ASP A 101 10.91 -10.91 -5.72
C ASP A 101 12.09 -10.12 -5.12
N GLN A 102 11.87 -8.85 -4.75
CA GLN A 102 12.85 -8.07 -4.00
C GLN A 102 12.90 -8.44 -2.51
N GLY A 103 12.03 -9.34 -2.05
CA GLY A 103 11.92 -9.71 -0.65
C GLY A 103 11.14 -8.70 0.19
N TYR A 104 10.45 -7.73 -0.43
CA TYR A 104 9.66 -6.73 0.28
C TYR A 104 8.26 -7.26 0.62
N GLU A 105 7.74 -6.83 1.76
CA GLU A 105 6.39 -7.15 2.23
C GLU A 105 5.37 -6.17 1.64
N ILE A 106 4.21 -6.68 1.22
CA ILE A 106 3.10 -5.88 0.72
C ILE A 106 1.93 -5.99 1.71
N LEU A 107 1.29 -4.87 2.01
CA LEU A 107 0.02 -4.81 2.72
C LEU A 107 -1.12 -4.97 1.71
N TYR A 108 -1.92 -6.03 1.83
CA TYR A 108 -3.12 -6.21 1.02
C TYR A 108 -4.30 -5.50 1.67
N LEU A 109 -4.93 -4.63 0.92
CA LEU A 109 -6.01 -3.74 1.34
C LEU A 109 -7.29 -4.16 0.63
N THR A 110 -8.32 -4.48 1.40
CA THR A 110 -9.57 -5.04 0.86
C THR A 110 -10.80 -4.19 1.12
N ASP A 111 -10.68 -3.11 1.90
CA ASP A 111 -11.76 -2.18 2.14
C ASP A 111 -11.61 -0.93 1.25
N GLU A 112 -12.72 -0.40 0.73
CA GLU A 112 -12.72 0.78 -0.13
C GLU A 112 -12.07 2.02 0.51
N VAL A 113 -12.11 2.11 1.85
CA VAL A 113 -11.52 3.22 2.62
C VAL A 113 -10.00 3.14 2.74
N ASP A 114 -9.41 1.97 2.48
CA ASP A 114 -7.99 1.73 2.77
C ASP A 114 -7.04 2.62 1.97
N GLU A 115 -7.35 2.87 0.71
CA GLU A 115 -6.53 3.76 -0.12
C GLU A 115 -6.53 5.20 0.42
N PHE A 116 -7.68 5.67 0.92
CA PHE A 116 -7.78 6.96 1.57
C PHE A 116 -6.97 7.01 2.87
N ILE A 117 -6.89 5.88 3.60
CA ILE A 117 -6.06 5.79 4.80
C ILE A 117 -4.57 5.93 4.43
N MET A 118 -4.09 5.22 3.41
CA MET A 118 -2.69 5.33 2.97
C MET A 118 -2.34 6.77 2.57
N ASN A 119 -3.23 7.44 1.83
CA ASN A 119 -3.07 8.84 1.46
C ASN A 119 -3.09 9.79 2.69
N THR A 120 -3.93 9.49 3.68
CA THR A 120 -4.05 10.31 4.91
C THR A 120 -2.85 10.13 5.84
N LEU A 121 -2.34 8.91 5.97
CA LEU A 121 -1.15 8.61 6.75
C LEU A 121 0.11 9.13 6.07
N ALA A 122 0.16 9.07 4.73
CA ALA A 122 1.20 9.51 3.83
C ALA A 122 2.52 8.74 3.96
N GLU A 123 3.02 8.53 5.17
CA GLU A 123 4.30 7.85 5.42
C GLU A 123 4.29 7.03 6.71
N LEU A 124 5.21 6.09 6.80
CA LEU A 124 5.53 5.34 8.00
C LEU A 124 7.04 5.42 8.23
N ASP A 125 7.46 6.08 9.31
CA ASP A 125 8.87 6.23 9.67
C ASP A 125 9.74 6.87 8.56
N GLY A 126 9.20 7.90 7.90
CA GLY A 126 9.87 8.62 6.82
C GLY A 126 9.87 7.90 5.46
N LYS A 127 9.23 6.73 5.35
CA LYS A 127 9.03 6.02 4.08
C LYS A 127 7.59 6.16 3.62
N ALA A 128 7.39 6.73 2.45
CA ALA A 128 6.05 6.96 1.89
C ALA A 128 5.33 5.64 1.60
N PHE A 129 4.00 5.64 1.76
CA PHE A 129 3.16 4.55 1.25
C PHE A 129 3.13 4.59 -0.27
N LYS A 130 3.29 3.43 -0.90
CA LYS A 130 3.39 3.30 -2.35
C LYS A 130 2.48 2.19 -2.87
N ASN A 131 1.60 2.55 -3.81
CA ASN A 131 0.79 1.56 -4.49
C ASN A 131 1.66 0.71 -5.43
N VAL A 132 1.54 -0.60 -5.32
CA VAL A 132 2.27 -1.56 -6.18
C VAL A 132 1.94 -1.36 -7.66
N ASN A 133 0.76 -0.83 -7.98
CA ASN A 133 0.34 -0.52 -9.35
C ASN A 133 1.00 0.73 -9.93
N ASP A 134 1.71 1.53 -9.12
CA ASP A 134 2.41 2.70 -9.61
C ASP A 134 3.60 2.29 -10.48
N ASN A 135 3.80 3.00 -11.58
CA ASN A 135 4.89 2.69 -12.52
C ASN A 135 6.28 2.88 -11.92
N ASP A 136 6.40 3.70 -10.88
CA ASP A 136 7.61 4.02 -10.14
C ASP A 136 7.65 3.34 -8.77
N ALA A 137 6.91 2.23 -8.59
CA ALA A 137 6.87 1.48 -7.33
C ALA A 137 8.25 0.90 -6.96
N LEU A 138 9.06 0.50 -7.94
CA LEU A 138 10.45 0.12 -7.72
C LEU A 138 11.38 1.14 -8.36
N PRO A 139 12.49 1.51 -7.69
CA PRO A 139 13.58 2.24 -8.34
C PRO A 139 14.11 1.42 -9.53
N GLU A 140 14.23 2.05 -10.67
CA GLU A 140 14.81 1.41 -11.85
C GLU A 140 16.33 1.37 -11.73
N SER A 141 16.93 0.23 -12.03
CA SER A 141 18.37 0.14 -12.27
C SER A 141 18.73 0.90 -13.57
N ASP A 142 20.00 1.27 -13.71
CA ASP A 142 20.46 1.95 -14.93
C ASP A 142 20.28 1.07 -16.18
N GLU A 143 20.38 -0.26 -16.03
CA GLU A 143 20.13 -1.24 -17.09
C GLU A 143 18.65 -1.29 -17.49
N GLU A 144 17.74 -1.27 -16.50
CA GLU A 144 16.30 -1.25 -16.75
C GLU A 144 15.84 0.07 -17.38
N LYS A 145 16.44 1.21 -17.00
CA LYS A 145 16.19 2.50 -17.66
C LYS A 145 16.62 2.45 -19.12
N ALA A 146 17.83 2.00 -19.39
CA ALA A 146 18.35 1.89 -20.77
C ALA A 146 17.50 0.94 -21.62
N ALA A 147 17.07 -0.20 -21.07
CA ALA A 147 16.18 -1.14 -21.76
C ALA A 147 14.78 -0.55 -22.01
N SER A 148 14.25 0.23 -21.07
CA SER A 148 12.96 0.91 -21.17
C SER A 148 13.00 2.02 -22.23
N GLU A 149 14.06 2.83 -22.26
CA GLU A 149 14.28 3.87 -23.25
C GLU A 149 14.40 3.27 -24.66
N LYS A 150 15.16 2.18 -24.82
CA LYS A 150 15.30 1.46 -26.08
C LYS A 150 13.95 0.91 -26.57
N LYS A 151 13.16 0.27 -25.69
CA LYS A 151 11.81 -0.19 -26.05
C LYS A 151 10.87 0.95 -26.41
N ALA A 152 10.97 2.10 -25.75
CA ALA A 152 10.17 3.27 -26.09
C ALA A 152 10.55 3.82 -27.46
N GLU A 153 11.85 3.84 -27.81
CA GLU A 153 12.34 4.27 -29.10
C GLU A 153 11.94 3.30 -30.23
N GLU A 154 12.07 1.99 -30.00
CA GLU A 154 11.62 0.94 -30.95
C GLU A 154 10.11 0.98 -31.22
N ASN A 155 9.30 1.44 -30.27
CA ASN A 155 7.84 1.54 -30.39
C ASN A 155 7.33 2.98 -30.57
N LYS A 156 8.21 3.92 -30.89
CA LYS A 156 7.89 5.33 -30.98
C LYS A 156 6.73 5.61 -31.93
N ASP A 157 6.76 5.00 -33.13
CA ASP A 157 5.71 5.19 -34.15
C ASP A 157 4.32 4.78 -33.63
N VAL A 158 4.26 3.69 -32.83
CA VAL A 158 3.01 3.21 -32.23
C VAL A 158 2.55 4.15 -31.11
N LEU A 159 3.48 4.62 -30.28
CA LEU A 159 3.17 5.56 -29.20
C LEU A 159 2.70 6.91 -29.74
N ASP A 160 3.34 7.41 -30.78
CA ASP A 160 2.96 8.65 -31.47
C ASP A 160 1.57 8.50 -32.14
N PHE A 161 1.31 7.37 -32.81
CA PHE A 161 0.00 7.07 -33.38
C PHE A 161 -1.11 7.03 -32.31
N VAL A 162 -0.86 6.36 -31.17
CA VAL A 162 -1.83 6.30 -30.05
C VAL A 162 -2.09 7.69 -29.50
N LYS A 163 -1.05 8.50 -29.34
CA LYS A 163 -1.17 9.88 -28.84
C LYS A 163 -1.94 10.76 -29.80
N GLU A 164 -1.69 10.64 -31.10
CA GLU A 164 -2.42 11.38 -32.15
C GLU A 164 -3.89 10.96 -32.22
N ALA A 165 -4.16 9.64 -32.19
CA ALA A 165 -5.52 9.10 -32.26
C ALA A 165 -6.39 9.45 -31.06
N LEU A 166 -5.81 9.56 -29.86
CA LEU A 166 -6.54 9.83 -28.62
C LEU A 166 -6.48 11.32 -28.20
N GLY A 167 -5.52 12.10 -28.73
CA GLY A 167 -5.39 13.52 -28.50
C GLY A 167 -5.46 13.91 -27.02
N ASP A 168 -6.29 14.89 -26.69
CA ASP A 168 -6.44 15.42 -25.32
C ASP A 168 -7.09 14.44 -24.32
N ARG A 169 -7.51 13.25 -24.75
CA ARG A 169 -8.07 12.21 -23.87
C ARG A 169 -7.02 11.53 -23.00
N ILE A 170 -5.75 11.63 -23.39
CA ILE A 170 -4.62 11.07 -22.63
C ILE A 170 -3.54 12.11 -22.42
N LYS A 171 -2.82 12.00 -21.31
CA LYS A 171 -1.66 12.87 -21.04
C LYS A 171 -0.42 12.40 -21.80
N GLU A 172 -0.18 11.10 -21.81
CA GLU A 172 0.93 10.46 -22.51
C GLU A 172 0.60 9.01 -22.90
N ALA A 173 1.32 8.48 -23.89
CA ALA A 173 1.37 7.06 -24.21
C ALA A 173 2.78 6.53 -23.92
N ARG A 174 2.89 5.41 -23.23
CA ARG A 174 4.18 4.81 -22.88
C ARG A 174 4.13 3.29 -22.84
N VAL A 175 5.27 2.64 -23.00
CA VAL A 175 5.40 1.19 -22.83
C VAL A 175 5.23 0.85 -21.35
N SER A 176 4.41 -0.18 -21.05
CA SER A 176 4.21 -0.64 -19.67
C SER A 176 5.51 -1.24 -19.12
N LYS A 177 5.84 -0.88 -17.88
CA LYS A 177 6.96 -1.44 -17.12
C LYS A 177 6.51 -2.48 -16.09
N ILE A 178 5.21 -2.63 -15.91
CA ILE A 178 4.59 -3.46 -14.86
C ILE A 178 4.36 -4.89 -15.36
N LEU A 179 4.05 -5.04 -16.64
CA LEU A 179 3.80 -6.33 -17.27
C LEU A 179 5.09 -6.84 -17.95
N LYS A 180 5.42 -8.10 -17.67
CA LYS A 180 6.52 -8.82 -18.33
C LYS A 180 6.10 -9.27 -19.72
#